data_5e5deecdec3349c5ce145fdc747fc7f7
#
_entry.id   5e5deecdec3349c5ce145fdc747fc7f7
#
_cell.length_a   1.000
_cell.length_b   1.000
_cell.length_c   1.000
_cell.angle_alpha   90.00
_cell.angle_beta   90.00
_cell.angle_gamma   90.00
#
_symmetry.space_group_name_H-M   'P 1'
#
loop_
_entity.id
_entity.type
_entity.pdbx_description
1 polymer ?
#
loop_
_entity_poly.entity_id
_entity_poly.type
_entity_poly.pdbx_seq_one_letter_code
_entity_poly.pdbx_strand_id
1 'polypeptide(L)'
;MDRFNPKPTILITGATGAVGYGISLRLLYQLSQPFQSDLSAPYHHQPQNQGQKHKDSGEDEEYQSIYGTPNGLTLLIGCRSQNKFNSTRIELENALRKLIGSESKEDREEQMYSYIDRQTGQVETMSFNEYRSHWLNNLSIDWIPLDLFNAHSVIEAVEIINHRYGYLTHLLLNAGGGPFIGIDWLALIKAFLSDFLNALTYPDYLIQSNEVKETVDKVPETWQLNVLSHYILARESLPLLAKGKKRTGCVSRMIWTGSLDGQPNFIDRQDLEGHKSTSNAYQSSKYQSELIAQGFQDIIIKHGLESSVISLLAHPGVVAGNMFLPIIGVVMDTLMRWVFYFARLILGSTDHVITGYLAGIVWTKLSLTTDQMIINSIEPRKTGTLLAKVKDHDNRLRRFGAQVDRWGNPYIALQIWDPHLKETTQRIDDQRLLIDYCDRKADALMRFWASSSS
;
A
#
# COMPACT_ATOMS: atom_id res chain seq x y z
N MET A 1 25.81 -22.72 7.60
CA MET A 1 24.62 -22.14 6.95
C MET A 1 23.64 -21.89 8.07
N ASP A 2 23.49 -20.63 8.46
CA ASP A 2 22.60 -20.28 9.58
C ASP A 2 21.17 -20.61 9.21
N ARG A 3 20.61 -21.59 9.91
CA ARG A 3 19.22 -22.02 9.78
C ARG A 3 18.34 -21.04 10.57
N PHE A 4 18.29 -19.78 10.14
CA PHE A 4 17.39 -18.84 10.78
C PHE A 4 15.96 -19.04 10.27
N ASN A 5 15.01 -19.07 11.19
CA ASN A 5 13.60 -18.92 10.89
C ASN A 5 13.41 -17.53 10.29
N PRO A 6 13.17 -17.38 8.98
CA PRO A 6 13.19 -16.07 8.35
C PRO A 6 11.95 -15.30 8.76
N LYS A 7 12.17 -14.17 9.44
CA LYS A 7 11.10 -13.23 9.73
C LYS A 7 10.82 -12.35 8.51
N PRO A 8 9.59 -11.83 8.34
CA PRO A 8 9.32 -10.89 7.26
C PRO A 8 10.18 -9.63 7.41
N THR A 9 10.69 -9.14 6.28
CA THR A 9 11.41 -7.85 6.17
C THR A 9 10.60 -6.98 5.22
N ILE A 10 9.99 -5.93 5.77
CA ILE A 10 9.02 -5.08 5.09
C ILE A 10 9.59 -3.67 4.97
N LEU A 11 9.75 -3.15 3.75
CA LEU A 11 10.04 -1.74 3.52
C LEU A 11 8.73 -0.99 3.24
N ILE A 12 8.51 0.10 3.97
CA ILE A 12 7.40 1.02 3.72
C ILE A 12 7.89 2.44 3.48
N THR A 13 7.42 3.07 2.42
CA THR A 13 7.61 4.51 2.18
C THR A 13 6.45 5.30 2.80
N GLY A 14 6.74 6.49 3.34
CA GLY A 14 5.69 7.37 3.87
C GLY A 14 5.05 6.91 5.18
N ALA A 15 5.70 6.07 5.98
CA ALA A 15 5.21 5.62 7.29
C ALA A 15 5.00 6.76 8.31
N THR A 16 5.60 7.93 8.08
CA THR A 16 5.42 9.12 8.92
C THR A 16 4.12 9.89 8.60
N GLY A 17 3.38 9.49 7.56
CA GLY A 17 2.06 10.01 7.19
C GLY A 17 0.92 9.15 7.72
N ALA A 18 -0.31 9.68 7.74
CA ALA A 18 -1.46 9.03 8.37
C ALA A 18 -1.75 7.61 7.85
N VAL A 19 -1.71 7.40 6.54
CA VAL A 19 -1.96 6.08 5.92
C VAL A 19 -0.82 5.12 6.24
N GLY A 20 0.43 5.51 5.96
CA GLY A 20 1.59 4.65 6.20
C GLY A 20 1.81 4.31 7.67
N TYR A 21 1.54 5.26 8.58
CA TYR A 21 1.52 5.00 10.02
C TYR A 21 0.46 3.95 10.38
N GLY A 22 -0.75 4.12 9.85
CA GLY A 22 -1.84 3.18 10.10
C GLY A 22 -1.56 1.77 9.57
N ILE A 23 -0.98 1.66 8.37
CA ILE A 23 -0.52 0.39 7.80
C ILE A 23 0.51 -0.26 8.72
N SER A 24 1.54 0.51 9.13
CA SER A 24 2.61 0.03 10.00
C SER A 24 2.07 -0.49 11.33
N LEU A 25 1.22 0.31 12.00
CA LEU A 25 0.63 -0.07 13.28
C LEU A 25 -0.24 -1.33 13.16
N ARG A 26 -1.04 -1.43 12.08
CA ARG A 26 -1.92 -2.57 11.87
C ARG A 26 -1.14 -3.85 11.59
N LEU A 27 -0.08 -3.79 10.76
CA LEU A 27 0.82 -4.91 10.53
C LEU A 27 1.50 -5.37 11.82
N LEU A 28 2.02 -4.42 12.61
CA LEU A 28 2.63 -4.72 13.92
C LEU A 28 1.64 -5.42 14.85
N TYR A 29 0.42 -4.91 14.95
CA TYR A 29 -0.61 -5.48 15.82
C TYR A 29 -1.03 -6.87 15.34
N GLN A 30 -1.35 -7.05 14.06
CA GLN A 30 -1.79 -8.33 13.51
C GLN A 30 -0.70 -9.42 13.64
N LEU A 31 0.55 -9.11 13.34
CA LEU A 31 1.65 -10.07 13.45
C LEU A 31 2.07 -10.35 14.89
N SER A 32 1.75 -9.48 15.85
CA SER A 32 1.94 -9.75 17.28
C SER A 32 0.92 -10.76 17.85
N GLN A 33 -0.06 -11.17 17.05
CA GLN A 33 -1.09 -12.14 17.38
C GLN A 33 -0.79 -13.47 16.69
N PRO A 34 -1.00 -14.62 17.32
CA PRO A 34 -0.90 -15.92 16.64
C PRO A 34 -1.98 -16.10 15.56
N PHE A 35 -3.15 -15.48 15.75
CA PHE A 35 -4.25 -15.47 14.79
C PHE A 35 -4.50 -14.06 14.28
N GLN A 36 -4.45 -13.87 12.99
CA GLN A 36 -4.60 -12.56 12.36
C GLN A 36 -6.05 -12.33 11.94
N SER A 37 -6.80 -11.59 12.73
CA SER A 37 -8.23 -11.29 12.46
C SER A 37 -8.50 -10.64 11.09
N ASP A 38 -7.51 -9.92 10.55
CA ASP A 38 -7.65 -9.30 9.22
C ASP A 38 -7.76 -10.32 8.09
N LEU A 39 -7.29 -11.55 8.29
CA LEU A 39 -7.39 -12.60 7.28
C LEU A 39 -8.83 -13.07 7.07
N SER A 40 -9.66 -13.01 8.10
CA SER A 40 -11.10 -13.31 8.01
C SER A 40 -11.93 -12.14 7.45
N ALA A 41 -11.35 -10.95 7.30
CA ALA A 41 -12.09 -9.79 6.77
C ALA A 41 -12.64 -10.09 5.36
N PRO A 42 -13.94 -9.84 5.11
CA PRO A 42 -14.55 -10.22 3.86
C PRO A 42 -14.04 -9.40 2.68
N TYR A 43 -14.00 -10.03 1.49
CA TYR A 43 -13.90 -9.34 0.22
C TYR A 43 -15.29 -9.05 -0.31
N HIS A 44 -15.61 -7.79 -0.55
CA HIS A 44 -16.86 -7.40 -1.22
C HIS A 44 -16.58 -7.03 -2.68
N HIS A 45 -17.23 -7.72 -3.61
CA HIS A 45 -17.27 -7.27 -5.00
C HIS A 45 -18.21 -6.07 -5.11
N GLN A 46 -17.80 -5.00 -5.77
CA GLN A 46 -18.75 -3.92 -6.08
C GLN A 46 -19.93 -4.47 -6.84
N PRO A 47 -21.16 -4.24 -6.41
CA PRO A 47 -22.34 -4.79 -7.08
C PRO A 47 -22.53 -4.15 -8.45
N GLN A 48 -22.33 -4.91 -9.51
CA GLN A 48 -23.07 -4.71 -10.74
C GLN A 48 -24.48 -5.30 -10.46
N ASN A 49 -25.41 -4.47 -9.99
CA ASN A 49 -26.78 -4.82 -9.61
C ASN A 49 -26.98 -5.41 -8.20
N GLN A 50 -27.74 -4.67 -7.41
CA GLN A 50 -28.33 -5.09 -6.15
C GLN A 50 -29.16 -6.37 -6.36
N GLY A 51 -28.85 -7.45 -5.66
CA GLY A 51 -29.75 -8.59 -5.60
C GLY A 51 -29.24 -9.92 -5.07
N GLN A 52 -27.97 -10.13 -4.87
CA GLN A 52 -27.51 -11.42 -4.32
C GLN A 52 -26.69 -11.23 -3.03
N LYS A 53 -27.36 -11.48 -1.89
CA LYS A 53 -26.67 -11.79 -0.64
C LYS A 53 -25.97 -13.15 -0.81
N HIS A 54 -24.68 -13.15 -1.08
CA HIS A 54 -23.88 -14.35 -0.93
C HIS A 54 -23.75 -14.66 0.57
N LYS A 55 -24.39 -15.73 1.00
CA LYS A 55 -23.99 -16.46 2.19
C LYS A 55 -22.66 -17.14 1.86
N ASP A 56 -21.56 -16.63 2.37
CA ASP A 56 -20.34 -17.41 2.50
C ASP A 56 -20.61 -18.50 3.55
N SER A 57 -20.97 -19.68 3.08
CA SER A 57 -20.90 -20.92 3.85
C SER A 57 -19.50 -21.50 3.63
N GLY A 58 -18.49 -20.90 4.24
CA GLY A 58 -17.16 -21.45 4.39
C GLY A 58 -16.96 -21.76 5.85
N GLU A 59 -16.76 -23.04 6.15
CA GLU A 59 -16.30 -23.53 7.44
C GLU A 59 -15.19 -22.62 7.97
N ASP A 60 -15.19 -22.36 9.27
CA ASP A 60 -14.16 -21.61 10.00
C ASP A 60 -12.80 -22.33 9.90
N GLU A 61 -12.21 -22.36 8.69
CA GLU A 61 -10.79 -22.63 8.56
C GLU A 61 -10.07 -21.47 9.23
N GLU A 62 -9.43 -21.76 10.33
CA GLU A 62 -8.59 -20.90 11.12
C GLU A 62 -7.47 -20.35 10.22
N TYR A 63 -7.69 -19.16 9.63
CA TYR A 63 -6.78 -18.56 8.66
C TYR A 63 -5.51 -18.09 9.35
N GLN A 64 -4.51 -18.95 9.33
CA GLN A 64 -3.18 -18.64 9.80
C GLN A 64 -2.38 -17.93 8.70
N SER A 65 -1.78 -16.79 9.05
CA SER A 65 -0.83 -16.14 8.16
C SER A 65 0.38 -17.03 7.90
N ILE A 66 0.87 -16.95 6.67
CA ILE A 66 2.18 -17.52 6.31
C ILE A 66 3.34 -16.99 7.18
N TYR A 67 3.15 -15.87 7.84
CA TYR A 67 4.07 -15.21 8.77
C TYR A 67 3.61 -15.27 10.23
N GLY A 68 2.59 -16.07 10.55
CA GLY A 68 2.08 -16.28 11.90
C GLY A 68 3.04 -17.13 12.75
N THR A 69 4.27 -16.68 12.89
CA THR A 69 5.33 -17.31 13.68
C THR A 69 5.88 -16.33 14.70
N PRO A 70 6.45 -16.80 15.84
CA PRO A 70 6.98 -15.92 16.89
C PRO A 70 8.32 -15.24 16.49
N ASN A 71 8.73 -15.33 15.21
CA ASN A 71 10.02 -14.85 14.73
C ASN A 71 10.13 -13.32 14.59
N GLY A 72 9.05 -12.60 14.92
CA GLY A 72 9.02 -11.14 14.86
C GLY A 72 8.90 -10.59 13.45
N LEU A 73 9.22 -9.31 13.32
CA LEU A 73 9.16 -8.53 12.08
C LEU A 73 10.35 -7.59 12.02
N THR A 74 10.96 -7.42 10.86
CA THR A 74 11.84 -6.28 10.55
C THR A 74 11.04 -5.27 9.70
N LEU A 75 10.64 -4.15 10.32
CA LEU A 75 9.94 -3.06 9.65
C LEU A 75 10.94 -1.97 9.30
N LEU A 76 11.18 -1.74 8.03
CA LEU A 76 12.06 -0.72 7.49
C LEU A 76 11.23 0.50 7.10
N ILE A 77 11.48 1.63 7.77
CA ILE A 77 10.78 2.89 7.49
C ILE A 77 11.68 3.76 6.60
N GLY A 78 11.30 3.88 5.32
CA GLY A 78 11.95 4.77 4.36
C GLY A 78 11.47 6.20 4.53
N CYS A 79 12.36 7.10 5.00
CA CYS A 79 12.07 8.53 5.13
C CYS A 79 13.33 9.39 5.18
N ARG A 80 13.20 10.69 4.85
CA ARG A 80 14.31 11.65 4.79
C ARG A 80 14.91 12.00 6.15
N SER A 81 14.06 12.11 7.17
CA SER A 81 14.44 12.67 8.48
C SER A 81 14.52 11.60 9.53
N GLN A 82 15.72 11.42 10.09
CA GLN A 82 15.91 10.52 11.23
C GLN A 82 15.11 10.95 12.47
N ASN A 83 14.94 12.26 12.68
CA ASN A 83 14.13 12.77 13.80
C ASN A 83 12.65 12.37 13.64
N LYS A 84 12.10 12.51 12.41
CA LYS A 84 10.72 12.03 12.13
C LYS A 84 10.60 10.53 12.29
N PHE A 85 11.60 9.77 11.85
CA PHE A 85 11.64 8.32 12.08
C PHE A 85 11.59 8.01 13.57
N ASN A 86 12.46 8.63 14.38
CA ASN A 86 12.53 8.38 15.83
C ASN A 86 11.20 8.66 16.53
N SER A 87 10.55 9.79 16.20
CA SER A 87 9.22 10.12 16.74
C SER A 87 8.19 9.08 16.30
N THR A 88 8.13 8.74 15.01
CA THR A 88 7.20 7.75 14.48
C THR A 88 7.40 6.37 15.10
N ARG A 89 8.64 5.94 15.30
CA ARG A 89 8.96 4.67 15.95
C ARG A 89 8.41 4.63 17.38
N ILE A 90 8.68 5.67 18.18
CA ILE A 90 8.19 5.77 19.56
C ILE A 90 6.67 5.74 19.60
N GLU A 91 6.01 6.49 18.70
CA GLU A 91 4.55 6.49 18.59
C GLU A 91 3.98 5.12 18.22
N LEU A 92 4.59 4.41 17.26
CA LEU A 92 4.20 3.06 16.86
C LEU A 92 4.34 2.06 18.01
N GLU A 93 5.48 2.07 18.71
CA GLU A 93 5.73 1.20 19.86
C GLU A 93 4.72 1.46 21.00
N ASN A 94 4.43 2.73 21.31
CA ASN A 94 3.47 3.10 22.33
C ASN A 94 2.03 2.73 21.93
N ALA A 95 1.65 2.98 20.67
CA ALA A 95 0.34 2.61 20.17
C ALA A 95 0.14 1.09 20.14
N LEU A 96 1.17 0.33 19.75
CA LEU A 96 1.15 -1.14 19.81
C LEU A 96 0.95 -1.65 21.24
N ARG A 97 1.72 -1.11 22.20
CA ARG A 97 1.55 -1.47 23.63
C ARG A 97 0.15 -1.15 24.13
N LYS A 98 -0.43 -0.02 23.73
CA LYS A 98 -1.79 0.36 24.10
C LYS A 98 -2.82 -0.60 23.51
N LEU A 99 -2.71 -0.98 22.24
CA LEU A 99 -3.59 -1.96 21.59
C LEU A 99 -3.52 -3.31 22.30
N ILE A 100 -2.31 -3.80 22.57
CA ILE A 100 -2.09 -5.04 23.31
C ILE A 100 -2.68 -4.98 24.73
N GLY A 101 -2.50 -3.86 25.43
CA GLY A 101 -3.01 -3.69 26.81
C GLY A 101 -4.52 -3.47 26.90
N SER A 102 -5.20 -3.15 25.81
CA SER A 102 -6.66 -2.97 25.77
C SER A 102 -7.43 -4.26 25.50
N GLU A 103 -6.74 -5.36 25.24
CA GLU A 103 -7.39 -6.67 25.04
C GLU A 103 -7.90 -7.23 26.37
N SER A 104 -9.08 -7.88 26.33
CA SER A 104 -9.60 -8.59 27.49
C SER A 104 -8.68 -9.76 27.85
N LYS A 105 -8.18 -9.78 29.09
CA LYS A 105 -7.19 -10.76 29.54
C LYS A 105 -7.78 -12.16 29.77
N GLU A 106 -9.08 -12.26 30.01
CA GLU A 106 -9.68 -13.44 30.65
C GLU A 106 -9.79 -14.69 29.78
N ASP A 107 -9.85 -14.55 28.42
CA ASP A 107 -10.12 -15.72 27.55
C ASP A 107 -8.93 -16.22 26.72
N ARG A 108 -7.78 -15.53 26.75
CA ARG A 108 -6.67 -15.82 25.83
C ARG A 108 -5.39 -16.30 26.48
N GLU A 109 -5.19 -16.07 27.79
CA GLU A 109 -3.90 -16.35 28.45
C GLU A 109 -3.54 -17.85 28.46
N GLU A 110 -4.55 -18.73 28.54
CA GLU A 110 -4.38 -20.19 28.56
C GLU A 110 -4.51 -20.85 27.17
N GLN A 111 -4.85 -20.08 26.16
CA GLN A 111 -5.01 -20.62 24.80
C GLN A 111 -3.65 -21.04 24.25
N MET A 112 -3.53 -22.34 23.93
CA MET A 112 -2.35 -22.89 23.29
C MET A 112 -2.43 -22.69 21.77
N TYR A 113 -1.31 -22.30 21.21
CA TYR A 113 -1.15 -22.02 19.80
C TYR A 113 -0.10 -22.95 19.21
N SER A 114 -0.42 -23.57 18.07
CA SER A 114 0.50 -24.44 17.34
C SER A 114 0.88 -23.81 16.02
N TYR A 115 2.16 -23.83 15.68
CA TYR A 115 2.68 -23.40 14.39
C TYR A 115 3.68 -24.41 13.86
N ILE A 116 3.87 -24.41 12.54
CA ILE A 116 4.88 -25.26 11.93
C ILE A 116 6.20 -24.48 11.88
N ASP A 117 7.20 -24.95 12.60
CA ASP A 117 8.57 -24.49 12.41
C ASP A 117 9.04 -24.92 11.02
N ARG A 118 9.20 -23.96 10.14
CA ARG A 118 9.58 -24.22 8.74
C ARG A 118 11.00 -24.70 8.55
N GLN A 119 11.84 -24.62 9.59
CA GLN A 119 13.20 -25.14 9.54
C GLN A 119 13.23 -26.64 9.83
N THR A 120 12.50 -27.03 10.86
CA THR A 120 12.46 -28.42 11.34
C THR A 120 11.33 -29.21 10.71
N GLY A 121 10.28 -28.53 10.22
CA GLY A 121 9.02 -29.14 9.79
C GLY A 121 8.19 -29.67 10.96
N GLN A 122 8.59 -29.41 12.20
CA GLN A 122 7.89 -29.86 13.39
C GLN A 122 6.80 -28.89 13.80
N VAL A 123 5.76 -29.40 14.43
CA VAL A 123 4.71 -28.60 15.05
C VAL A 123 5.21 -28.18 16.44
N GLU A 124 5.40 -26.90 16.60
CA GLU A 124 5.73 -26.26 17.89
C GLU A 124 4.45 -25.75 18.52
N THR A 125 4.34 -25.85 19.84
CA THR A 125 3.17 -25.36 20.59
C THR A 125 3.62 -24.45 21.71
N MET A 126 2.97 -23.30 21.84
CA MET A 126 3.23 -22.33 22.91
C MET A 126 1.96 -21.61 23.32
N SER A 127 1.96 -21.00 24.50
CA SER A 127 0.86 -20.14 24.95
C SER A 127 0.83 -18.83 24.18
N PHE A 128 -0.31 -18.17 24.17
CA PHE A 128 -0.49 -16.86 23.55
C PHE A 128 0.52 -15.82 24.06
N ASN A 129 0.76 -15.81 25.37
CA ASN A 129 1.69 -14.87 26.01
C ASN A 129 3.16 -15.16 25.64
N GLU A 130 3.54 -16.43 25.52
CA GLU A 130 4.87 -16.82 25.06
C GLU A 130 5.09 -16.41 23.60
N TYR A 131 4.11 -16.68 22.71
CA TYR A 131 4.16 -16.23 21.31
C TYR A 131 4.41 -14.74 21.23
N ARG A 132 3.59 -13.93 21.92
CA ARG A 132 3.68 -12.48 21.90
C ARG A 132 5.01 -11.98 22.46
N SER A 133 5.48 -12.55 23.56
CA SER A 133 6.76 -12.19 24.16
C SER A 133 7.92 -12.49 23.21
N HIS A 134 7.93 -13.66 22.59
CA HIS A 134 8.95 -14.02 21.59
C HIS A 134 8.88 -13.09 20.38
N TRP A 135 7.67 -12.81 19.88
CA TRP A 135 7.49 -11.93 18.74
C TRP A 135 7.99 -10.51 19.01
N LEU A 136 7.65 -9.93 20.18
CA LEU A 136 8.10 -8.59 20.57
C LEU A 136 9.62 -8.51 20.76
N ASN A 137 10.24 -9.54 21.32
CA ASN A 137 11.69 -9.61 21.48
C ASN A 137 12.43 -9.69 20.15
N ASN A 138 11.77 -10.21 19.11
CA ASN A 138 12.31 -10.35 17.77
C ASN A 138 11.85 -9.21 16.81
N LEU A 139 11.09 -8.22 17.30
CA LEU A 139 10.68 -7.06 16.52
C LEU A 139 11.87 -6.11 16.31
N SER A 140 12.03 -5.64 15.08
CA SER A 140 12.96 -4.54 14.73
C SER A 140 12.21 -3.50 13.92
N ILE A 141 12.37 -2.23 14.28
CA ILE A 141 11.85 -1.07 13.52
C ILE A 141 13.05 -0.18 13.21
N ASP A 142 13.47 -0.15 11.94
CA ASP A 142 14.72 0.44 11.53
C ASP A 142 14.52 1.55 10.49
N TRP A 143 15.41 2.53 10.53
CA TRP A 143 15.42 3.63 9.61
C TRP A 143 16.21 3.32 8.34
N ILE A 144 15.61 3.63 7.19
CA ILE A 144 16.28 3.67 5.90
C ILE A 144 16.27 5.13 5.43
N PRO A 145 17.44 5.79 5.30
CA PRO A 145 17.52 7.10 4.68
C PRO A 145 16.98 7.01 3.25
N LEU A 146 15.89 7.72 2.95
CA LEU A 146 15.24 7.65 1.65
C LEU A 146 14.58 8.99 1.34
N ASP A 147 15.07 9.68 0.33
CA ASP A 147 14.45 10.86 -0.25
C ASP A 147 13.92 10.56 -1.65
N LEU A 148 12.59 10.52 -1.76
CA LEU A 148 11.91 10.28 -3.04
C LEU A 148 11.95 11.48 -4.00
N PHE A 149 12.52 12.63 -3.59
CA PHE A 149 12.83 13.75 -4.48
C PHE A 149 14.25 13.68 -5.08
N ASN A 150 14.95 12.56 -4.86
CA ASN A 150 16.31 12.35 -5.33
C ASN A 150 16.51 10.88 -5.72
N ALA A 151 16.68 10.61 -7.02
CA ALA A 151 16.86 9.27 -7.54
C ALA A 151 18.10 8.56 -6.99
N HIS A 152 19.18 9.30 -6.73
CA HIS A 152 20.39 8.75 -6.11
C HIS A 152 20.12 8.21 -4.72
N SER A 153 19.38 8.96 -3.90
CA SER A 153 18.97 8.51 -2.57
C SER A 153 18.11 7.23 -2.60
N VAL A 154 17.31 7.05 -3.65
CA VAL A 154 16.52 5.82 -3.84
C VAL A 154 17.44 4.61 -4.08
N ILE A 155 18.47 4.78 -4.92
CA ILE A 155 19.44 3.73 -5.22
C ILE A 155 20.26 3.39 -3.97
N GLU A 156 20.80 4.40 -3.26
CA GLU A 156 21.52 4.20 -2.01
C GLU A 156 20.69 3.46 -0.96
N ALA A 157 19.39 3.76 -0.86
CA ALA A 157 18.48 3.07 0.06
C ALA A 157 18.38 1.56 -0.26
N VAL A 158 18.32 1.19 -1.54
CA VAL A 158 18.30 -0.22 -1.96
C VAL A 158 19.64 -0.90 -1.63
N GLU A 159 20.77 -0.23 -1.85
CA GLU A 159 22.11 -0.73 -1.50
C GLU A 159 22.25 -0.94 0.01
N ILE A 160 21.81 0.02 0.83
CA ILE A 160 21.78 -0.11 2.29
C ILE A 160 20.98 -1.33 2.71
N ILE A 161 19.79 -1.54 2.12
CA ILE A 161 18.94 -2.68 2.44
C ILE A 161 19.62 -3.99 2.00
N ASN A 162 20.21 -4.02 0.81
CA ASN A 162 20.93 -5.20 0.34
C ASN A 162 22.09 -5.58 1.27
N HIS A 163 22.85 -4.58 1.71
CA HIS A 163 24.04 -4.81 2.56
C HIS A 163 23.65 -5.21 4.00
N ARG A 164 22.65 -4.54 4.60
CA ARG A 164 22.30 -4.75 6.02
C ARG A 164 21.37 -5.93 6.26
N TYR A 165 20.42 -6.18 5.35
CA TYR A 165 19.35 -7.16 5.54
C TYR A 165 19.38 -8.29 4.52
N GLY A 166 19.87 -8.02 3.32
CA GLY A 166 20.09 -9.01 2.28
C GLY A 166 18.84 -9.43 1.49
N TYR A 167 17.64 -9.17 1.98
CA TYR A 167 16.37 -9.49 1.32
C TYR A 167 15.23 -8.60 1.76
N LEU A 168 14.16 -8.55 0.95
CA LEU A 168 12.85 -8.00 1.28
C LEU A 168 11.76 -9.05 1.02
N THR A 169 10.77 -9.10 1.89
CA THR A 169 9.56 -9.89 1.65
C THR A 169 8.41 -9.03 1.13
N HIS A 170 8.39 -7.76 1.56
CA HIS A 170 7.37 -6.81 1.14
C HIS A 170 7.99 -5.44 0.83
N LEU A 171 7.46 -4.80 -0.21
CA LEU A 171 7.74 -3.42 -0.56
C LEU A 171 6.41 -2.68 -0.64
N LEU A 172 6.16 -1.79 0.32
CA LEU A 172 4.94 -1.00 0.42
C LEU A 172 5.20 0.43 -0.07
N LEU A 173 4.82 0.69 -1.31
CA LEU A 173 5.02 1.95 -2.01
C LEU A 173 3.86 2.90 -1.68
N ASN A 174 3.93 3.54 -0.49
CA ASN A 174 2.81 4.28 0.08
C ASN A 174 3.01 5.80 0.09
N ALA A 175 4.24 6.30 0.09
CA ALA A 175 4.47 7.74 0.08
C ALA A 175 3.74 8.41 -1.10
N GLY A 176 3.32 9.64 -0.91
CA GLY A 176 2.70 10.42 -1.96
C GLY A 176 2.26 11.78 -1.46
N GLY A 177 2.09 12.70 -2.39
CA GLY A 177 1.68 14.07 -2.11
C GLY A 177 1.29 14.79 -3.37
N GLY A 178 0.71 15.98 -3.22
CA GLY A 178 0.34 16.86 -4.30
C GLY A 178 0.66 18.32 -3.99
N PRO A 179 0.70 19.18 -4.99
CA PRO A 179 1.06 20.59 -4.86
C PRO A 179 -0.14 21.44 -4.44
N PHE A 180 -0.91 20.96 -3.43
CA PHE A 180 -2.11 21.67 -2.96
C PHE A 180 -1.74 22.96 -2.22
N ILE A 181 -2.39 24.06 -2.57
CA ILE A 181 -2.12 25.40 -2.02
C ILE A 181 -3.37 26.09 -1.42
N GLY A 182 -4.56 25.57 -1.67
CA GLY A 182 -5.79 26.22 -1.20
C GLY A 182 -7.06 25.47 -1.53
N ILE A 183 -8.18 26.10 -1.19
CA ILE A 183 -9.53 25.65 -1.49
C ILE A 183 -10.27 26.74 -2.24
N ASP A 184 -10.91 26.41 -3.35
CA ASP A 184 -11.92 27.24 -3.99
C ASP A 184 -13.24 27.10 -3.23
N TRP A 185 -13.52 28.09 -2.36
CA TRP A 185 -14.70 28.07 -1.50
C TRP A 185 -16.01 28.13 -2.27
N LEU A 186 -16.04 28.82 -3.43
CA LEU A 186 -17.23 28.88 -4.25
C LEU A 186 -17.50 27.56 -4.96
N ALA A 187 -16.44 26.90 -5.48
CA ALA A 187 -16.52 25.58 -6.05
C ALA A 187 -16.95 24.55 -4.98
N LEU A 188 -16.39 24.62 -3.77
CA LEU A 188 -16.77 23.76 -2.64
C LEU A 188 -18.27 23.87 -2.33
N ILE A 189 -18.81 25.11 -2.18
CA ILE A 189 -20.22 25.30 -1.88
C ILE A 189 -21.10 24.75 -3.02
N LYS A 190 -20.76 25.03 -4.27
CA LYS A 190 -21.48 24.47 -5.42
C LYS A 190 -21.46 22.97 -5.46
N ALA A 191 -20.30 22.36 -5.24
CA ALA A 191 -20.14 20.90 -5.22
C ALA A 191 -20.98 20.26 -4.11
N PHE A 192 -20.97 20.84 -2.90
CA PHE A 192 -21.78 20.37 -1.77
C PHE A 192 -23.29 20.47 -2.00
N LEU A 193 -23.74 21.51 -2.69
CA LEU A 193 -25.16 21.68 -3.05
C LEU A 193 -25.58 20.75 -4.21
N SER A 194 -24.66 20.36 -5.07
CA SER A 194 -24.93 19.49 -6.22
C SER A 194 -24.94 18.01 -5.82
N ASP A 195 -23.82 17.53 -5.30
CA ASP A 195 -23.65 16.13 -4.83
C ASP A 195 -22.66 16.10 -3.67
N PHE A 196 -23.19 16.12 -2.47
CA PHE A 196 -22.41 16.22 -1.24
C PHE A 196 -21.41 15.06 -1.06
N LEU A 197 -21.84 13.80 -1.32
CA LEU A 197 -20.96 12.65 -1.15
C LEU A 197 -19.87 12.60 -2.22
N ASN A 198 -20.23 12.90 -3.46
CA ASN A 198 -19.25 12.97 -4.55
C ASN A 198 -18.22 14.06 -4.29
N ALA A 199 -18.66 15.23 -3.82
CA ALA A 199 -17.76 16.33 -3.49
C ALA A 199 -16.77 16.00 -2.36
N LEU A 200 -17.17 15.17 -1.39
CA LEU A 200 -16.27 14.70 -0.32
C LEU A 200 -15.31 13.60 -0.77
N THR A 201 -15.69 12.83 -1.77
CA THR A 201 -14.90 11.70 -2.29
C THR A 201 -13.92 12.14 -3.38
N TYR A 202 -14.36 13.08 -4.23
CA TYR A 202 -13.61 13.64 -5.38
C TYR A 202 -13.57 15.18 -5.28
N PRO A 203 -12.65 15.74 -4.53
CA PRO A 203 -12.63 17.15 -4.18
C PRO A 203 -12.06 18.05 -5.30
N ASP A 204 -12.82 18.29 -6.36
CA ASP A 204 -12.42 19.14 -7.50
C ASP A 204 -12.19 20.61 -7.13
N TYR A 205 -12.56 21.01 -5.91
CA TYR A 205 -12.36 22.35 -5.36
C TYR A 205 -10.98 22.56 -4.72
N LEU A 206 -10.13 21.57 -4.71
CA LEU A 206 -8.75 21.70 -4.22
C LEU A 206 -7.87 22.38 -5.26
N ILE A 207 -7.29 23.52 -4.89
CA ILE A 207 -6.40 24.28 -5.78
C ILE A 207 -5.01 23.70 -5.69
N GLN A 208 -4.46 23.32 -6.84
CA GLN A 208 -3.06 22.95 -6.99
C GLN A 208 -2.24 24.15 -7.48
N SER A 209 -0.94 24.18 -7.12
CA SER A 209 -0.03 25.24 -7.57
C SER A 209 0.12 25.21 -9.10
N ASN A 210 0.08 26.36 -9.71
CA ASN A 210 0.43 26.53 -11.13
C ASN A 210 1.95 26.60 -11.36
N GLU A 211 2.74 26.66 -10.29
CA GLU A 211 4.20 26.68 -10.37
C GLU A 211 4.73 25.27 -10.34
N VAL A 212 5.49 24.87 -11.37
CA VAL A 212 6.23 23.62 -11.41
C VAL A 212 7.48 23.77 -10.57
N LYS A 213 7.54 23.04 -9.46
CA LYS A 213 8.77 22.90 -8.68
C LYS A 213 9.50 21.65 -9.15
N GLU A 214 10.75 21.82 -9.50
CA GLU A 214 11.61 20.73 -9.91
C GLU A 214 12.54 20.27 -8.77
N THR A 215 12.83 18.98 -8.79
CA THR A 215 13.80 18.35 -7.89
C THR A 215 15.23 18.57 -8.36
N VAL A 216 16.19 18.01 -7.61
CA VAL A 216 17.61 17.97 -8.01
C VAL A 216 17.84 17.20 -9.31
N ASP A 217 16.94 16.27 -9.65
CA ASP A 217 16.99 15.47 -10.87
C ASP A 217 16.35 16.18 -12.09
N LYS A 218 15.95 17.45 -11.94
CA LYS A 218 15.23 18.24 -12.96
C LYS A 218 13.91 17.56 -13.42
N VAL A 219 13.17 17.07 -12.46
CA VAL A 219 11.88 16.41 -12.62
C VAL A 219 10.87 17.13 -11.73
N PRO A 220 9.61 17.36 -12.19
CA PRO A 220 8.56 17.92 -11.35
C PRO A 220 8.37 17.12 -10.06
N GLU A 221 8.38 17.82 -8.91
CA GLU A 221 8.35 17.20 -7.57
C GLU A 221 7.22 16.18 -7.39
N THR A 222 6.01 16.53 -7.83
CA THR A 222 4.84 15.65 -7.67
C THR A 222 4.98 14.35 -8.46
N TRP A 223 5.48 14.44 -9.69
CA TRP A 223 5.65 13.28 -10.54
C TRP A 223 6.84 12.42 -10.06
N GLN A 224 7.94 13.04 -9.66
CA GLN A 224 9.06 12.30 -9.12
C GLN A 224 8.67 11.55 -7.85
N LEU A 225 8.01 12.22 -6.90
CA LEU A 225 7.56 11.61 -5.64
C LEU A 225 6.62 10.43 -5.87
N ASN A 226 5.55 10.64 -6.67
CA ASN A 226 4.48 9.67 -6.78
C ASN A 226 4.77 8.56 -7.79
N VAL A 227 5.57 8.85 -8.85
CA VAL A 227 5.75 7.97 -10.00
C VAL A 227 7.19 7.47 -10.12
N LEU A 228 8.12 8.34 -10.49
CA LEU A 228 9.47 7.94 -10.91
C LEU A 228 10.28 7.28 -9.79
N SER A 229 10.32 7.89 -8.62
CA SER A 229 11.10 7.34 -7.51
C SER A 229 10.56 6.03 -6.98
N HIS A 230 9.25 5.84 -6.99
CA HIS A 230 8.65 4.55 -6.68
C HIS A 230 8.94 3.51 -7.77
N TYR A 231 8.93 3.91 -9.04
CA TYR A 231 9.32 3.03 -10.14
C TYR A 231 10.77 2.55 -10.01
N ILE A 232 11.72 3.47 -9.74
CA ILE A 232 13.14 3.13 -9.52
C ILE A 232 13.26 2.20 -8.31
N LEU A 233 12.64 2.56 -7.17
CA LEU A 233 12.69 1.75 -5.96
C LEU A 233 12.15 0.33 -6.20
N ALA A 234 11.04 0.21 -6.91
CA ALA A 234 10.43 -1.06 -7.27
C ALA A 234 11.36 -1.91 -8.15
N ARG A 235 11.91 -1.31 -9.22
CA ARG A 235 12.79 -1.99 -10.17
C ARG A 235 14.07 -2.50 -9.51
N GLU A 236 14.76 -1.61 -8.78
CA GLU A 236 16.01 -1.95 -8.12
C GLU A 236 15.83 -2.90 -6.92
N SER A 237 14.62 -2.98 -6.34
CA SER A 237 14.30 -3.92 -5.26
C SER A 237 13.92 -5.32 -5.73
N LEU A 238 13.74 -5.59 -7.03
CA LEU A 238 13.36 -6.92 -7.54
C LEU A 238 14.31 -8.03 -7.10
N PRO A 239 15.66 -7.87 -7.13
CA PRO A 239 16.57 -8.90 -6.65
C PRO A 239 16.41 -9.19 -5.15
N LEU A 240 16.12 -8.16 -4.34
CA LEU A 240 15.89 -8.31 -2.90
C LEU A 240 14.60 -9.07 -2.61
N LEU A 241 13.53 -8.77 -3.35
CA LEU A 241 12.25 -9.46 -3.25
C LEU A 241 12.37 -10.94 -3.70
N ALA A 242 13.12 -11.21 -4.77
CA ALA A 242 13.40 -12.57 -5.20
C ALA A 242 14.17 -13.37 -4.13
N LYS A 243 15.15 -12.72 -3.45
CA LYS A 243 15.85 -13.33 -2.29
C LYS A 243 14.88 -13.56 -1.13
N GLY A 244 13.88 -12.67 -0.92
CA GLY A 244 12.82 -12.84 0.07
C GLY A 244 12.07 -14.17 -0.12
N LYS A 245 11.62 -14.47 -1.34
CA LYS A 245 11.00 -15.77 -1.67
C LYS A 245 11.92 -16.95 -1.35
N LYS A 246 13.19 -16.87 -1.77
CA LYS A 246 14.17 -17.95 -1.47
C LYS A 246 14.37 -18.13 0.02
N ARG A 247 14.32 -17.05 0.81
CA ARG A 247 14.56 -17.09 2.25
C ARG A 247 13.34 -17.57 3.05
N THR A 248 12.13 -17.19 2.64
CA THR A 248 10.91 -17.45 3.41
C THR A 248 10.04 -18.58 2.84
N GLY A 249 10.25 -18.95 1.58
CA GLY A 249 9.36 -19.87 0.86
C GLY A 249 8.05 -19.21 0.38
N CYS A 250 7.80 -17.93 0.73
CA CYS A 250 6.58 -17.20 0.40
C CYS A 250 6.84 -16.20 -0.73
N VAL A 251 5.89 -16.03 -1.65
CA VAL A 251 5.98 -15.03 -2.72
C VAL A 251 6.06 -13.64 -2.08
N SER A 252 7.07 -12.87 -2.48
CA SER A 252 7.27 -11.51 -2.01
C SER A 252 6.28 -10.56 -2.67
N ARG A 253 5.87 -9.50 -1.98
CA ARG A 253 4.79 -8.63 -2.40
C ARG A 253 5.25 -7.20 -2.55
N MET A 254 4.92 -6.64 -3.70
CA MET A 254 5.04 -5.22 -3.99
C MET A 254 3.63 -4.64 -4.01
N ILE A 255 3.33 -3.72 -3.08
CA ILE A 255 1.99 -3.14 -2.95
C ILE A 255 2.06 -1.64 -3.20
N TRP A 256 1.45 -1.22 -4.30
CA TRP A 256 1.37 0.17 -4.71
C TRP A 256 0.16 0.85 -4.09
N THR A 257 0.30 2.13 -3.77
CA THR A 257 -0.78 2.92 -3.21
C THR A 257 -1.38 3.84 -4.26
N GLY A 258 -2.54 3.44 -4.76
CA GLY A 258 -3.40 4.25 -5.63
C GLY A 258 -4.22 5.29 -4.86
N SER A 259 -5.13 5.93 -5.58
CA SER A 259 -6.06 6.94 -5.04
C SER A 259 -7.41 6.87 -5.75
N LEU A 260 -8.48 7.21 -5.07
CA LEU A 260 -9.80 7.41 -5.70
C LEU A 260 -9.74 8.51 -6.78
N ASP A 261 -8.85 9.50 -6.61
CA ASP A 261 -8.64 10.60 -7.55
C ASP A 261 -7.83 10.22 -8.80
N GLY A 262 -7.22 9.02 -8.86
CA GLY A 262 -6.49 8.56 -10.03
C GLY A 262 -7.44 8.16 -11.16
N GLN A 263 -7.64 9.02 -12.14
CA GLN A 263 -8.60 8.81 -13.24
C GLN A 263 -7.95 9.02 -14.62
N PRO A 264 -8.42 8.29 -15.67
CA PRO A 264 -7.80 8.30 -17.00
C PRO A 264 -7.82 9.66 -17.72
N ASN A 265 -8.80 10.50 -17.44
CA ASN A 265 -8.96 11.83 -18.04
C ASN A 265 -7.87 12.84 -17.62
N PHE A 266 -7.05 12.53 -16.63
CA PHE A 266 -6.01 13.41 -16.13
C PHE A 266 -4.61 13.13 -16.71
N ILE A 267 -4.42 12.07 -17.52
CA ILE A 267 -3.12 11.81 -18.15
C ILE A 267 -2.93 12.67 -19.40
N ASP A 268 -1.82 13.39 -19.43
CA ASP A 268 -1.33 14.04 -20.67
C ASP A 268 -0.18 13.20 -21.25
N ARG A 269 -0.42 12.55 -22.41
CA ARG A 269 0.57 11.70 -23.09
C ARG A 269 1.74 12.47 -23.68
N GLN A 270 1.58 13.79 -23.88
CA GLN A 270 2.64 14.67 -24.40
C GLN A 270 3.45 15.34 -23.28
N ASP A 271 2.95 15.26 -22.05
CA ASP A 271 3.57 15.83 -20.85
C ASP A 271 3.36 14.94 -19.64
N LEU A 272 3.90 13.73 -19.68
CA LEU A 272 3.76 12.74 -18.61
C LEU A 272 4.26 13.24 -17.26
N GLU A 273 5.32 14.04 -17.25
CA GLU A 273 5.92 14.60 -16.04
C GLU A 273 5.11 15.79 -15.47
N GLY A 274 4.30 16.47 -16.28
CA GLY A 274 3.52 17.63 -15.86
C GLY A 274 4.32 18.93 -15.82
N HIS A 275 5.25 19.14 -16.76
CA HIS A 275 6.02 20.40 -16.87
C HIS A 275 5.17 21.58 -17.35
N LYS A 276 4.13 21.32 -18.16
CA LYS A 276 3.29 22.35 -18.79
C LYS A 276 1.97 22.54 -18.09
N SER A 277 1.42 21.47 -17.51
CA SER A 277 0.10 21.48 -16.88
C SER A 277 0.19 20.97 -15.46
N THR A 278 -0.02 21.88 -14.50
CA THR A 278 0.04 21.58 -13.07
C THR A 278 -1.32 21.46 -12.42
N SER A 279 -2.39 21.87 -13.10
CA SER A 279 -3.75 21.94 -12.51
C SER A 279 -4.28 20.60 -11.99
N ASN A 280 -3.79 19.47 -12.53
CA ASN A 280 -4.18 18.12 -12.14
C ASN A 280 -2.95 17.21 -11.91
N ALA A 281 -1.83 17.80 -11.48
CA ALA A 281 -0.56 17.08 -11.30
C ALA A 281 -0.70 15.89 -10.34
N TYR A 282 -1.45 16.07 -9.25
CA TYR A 282 -1.70 14.99 -8.29
C TYR A 282 -2.52 13.86 -8.91
N GLN A 283 -3.67 14.15 -9.51
CA GLN A 283 -4.57 13.16 -10.12
C GLN A 283 -3.87 12.40 -11.25
N SER A 284 -3.16 13.13 -12.13
CA SER A 284 -2.36 12.55 -13.20
C SER A 284 -1.31 11.59 -12.66
N SER A 285 -0.52 12.02 -11.66
CA SER A 285 0.53 11.17 -11.07
C SER A 285 -0.04 9.93 -10.38
N LYS A 286 -1.22 10.03 -9.74
CA LYS A 286 -1.88 8.88 -9.11
C LYS A 286 -2.40 7.88 -10.14
N TYR A 287 -3.00 8.36 -11.22
CA TYR A 287 -3.39 7.48 -12.32
C TYR A 287 -2.17 6.77 -12.94
N GLN A 288 -1.09 7.51 -13.18
CA GLN A 288 0.15 6.94 -13.71
C GLN A 288 0.77 5.89 -12.74
N SER A 289 0.73 6.12 -11.43
CA SER A 289 1.18 5.13 -10.45
C SER A 289 0.35 3.84 -10.53
N GLU A 290 -0.95 3.96 -10.78
CA GLU A 290 -1.83 2.80 -10.97
C GLU A 290 -1.52 2.05 -12.26
N LEU A 291 -1.25 2.75 -13.37
CA LEU A 291 -0.80 2.13 -14.63
C LEU A 291 0.52 1.37 -14.45
N ILE A 292 1.48 1.96 -13.71
CA ILE A 292 2.75 1.29 -13.41
C ILE A 292 2.52 0.04 -12.58
N ALA A 293 1.73 0.13 -11.50
CA ALA A 293 1.43 -1.01 -10.63
C ALA A 293 0.96 -2.25 -11.41
N GLN A 294 0.19 -2.00 -12.47
CA GLN A 294 -0.30 -3.03 -13.39
C GLN A 294 0.79 -3.59 -14.29
N GLY A 295 1.45 -2.70 -15.02
CA GLY A 295 2.46 -3.09 -15.96
C GLY A 295 3.72 -3.63 -15.32
N PHE A 296 3.90 -3.38 -14.03
CA PHE A 296 5.04 -3.91 -13.29
C PHE A 296 5.03 -5.44 -13.20
N GLN A 297 3.85 -6.06 -13.29
CA GLN A 297 3.77 -7.52 -13.37
C GLN A 297 4.40 -8.06 -14.67
N ASP A 298 4.29 -7.35 -15.78
CA ASP A 298 4.95 -7.72 -17.03
C ASP A 298 6.48 -7.61 -16.92
N ILE A 299 6.98 -6.61 -16.18
CA ILE A 299 8.41 -6.48 -15.86
C ILE A 299 8.88 -7.67 -15.03
N ILE A 300 8.12 -8.05 -14.00
CA ILE A 300 8.42 -9.22 -13.16
C ILE A 300 8.50 -10.49 -14.02
N ILE A 301 7.55 -10.70 -14.93
CA ILE A 301 7.53 -11.84 -15.86
C ILE A 301 8.72 -11.80 -16.81
N LYS A 302 9.04 -10.63 -17.37
CA LYS A 302 10.20 -10.45 -18.27
C LYS A 302 11.52 -10.83 -17.61
N HIS A 303 11.62 -10.64 -16.29
CA HIS A 303 12.79 -11.03 -15.49
C HIS A 303 12.74 -12.48 -14.98
N GLY A 304 11.71 -13.26 -15.29
CA GLY A 304 11.53 -14.64 -14.82
C GLY A 304 11.28 -14.73 -13.32
N LEU A 305 10.70 -13.69 -12.71
CA LEU A 305 10.48 -13.57 -11.26
C LEU A 305 9.02 -13.77 -10.85
N GLU A 306 8.14 -14.17 -11.76
CA GLU A 306 6.70 -14.33 -11.52
C GLU A 306 6.36 -15.35 -10.43
N SER A 307 7.22 -16.33 -10.19
CA SER A 307 7.08 -17.28 -9.07
C SER A 307 7.59 -16.73 -7.73
N SER A 308 8.26 -15.58 -7.76
CA SER A 308 8.97 -15.01 -6.61
C SER A 308 8.38 -13.70 -6.12
N VAL A 309 7.78 -12.91 -7.02
CA VAL A 309 7.27 -11.56 -6.71
C VAL A 309 5.91 -11.36 -7.37
N ILE A 310 5.02 -10.68 -6.67
CA ILE A 310 3.72 -10.24 -7.20
C ILE A 310 3.55 -8.74 -6.99
N SER A 311 3.04 -8.04 -8.02
CA SER A 311 2.66 -6.62 -7.95
C SER A 311 1.16 -6.49 -7.69
N LEU A 312 0.79 -5.69 -6.69
CA LEU A 312 -0.59 -5.50 -6.23
C LEU A 312 -0.89 -4.00 -6.09
N LEU A 313 -2.13 -3.62 -6.35
CA LEU A 313 -2.59 -2.24 -6.22
C LEU A 313 -3.64 -2.11 -5.11
N ALA A 314 -3.41 -1.22 -4.16
CA ALA A 314 -4.30 -0.92 -3.04
C ALA A 314 -4.63 0.57 -2.98
N HIS A 315 -5.80 0.95 -2.45
CA HIS A 315 -6.10 2.33 -2.12
C HIS A 315 -6.77 2.46 -0.73
N PRO A 316 -6.52 3.57 -0.01
CA PRO A 316 -6.94 3.72 1.38
C PRO A 316 -8.40 4.17 1.55
N GLY A 317 -9.14 4.45 0.48
CA GLY A 317 -10.36 5.23 0.59
C GLY A 317 -10.06 6.68 0.97
N VAL A 318 -11.04 7.36 1.56
CA VAL A 318 -10.90 8.73 2.07
C VAL A 318 -10.41 8.68 3.53
N VAL A 319 -9.17 9.14 3.74
CA VAL A 319 -8.52 9.17 5.06
C VAL A 319 -8.27 10.60 5.48
N ALA A 320 -8.69 10.96 6.69
CA ALA A 320 -8.39 12.24 7.30
C ALA A 320 -6.92 12.29 7.74
N GLY A 321 -6.07 12.68 6.81
CA GLY A 321 -4.63 12.85 7.04
C GLY A 321 -4.26 14.31 7.32
N ASN A 322 -2.99 14.54 7.63
CA ASN A 322 -2.48 15.89 7.90
C ASN A 322 -2.08 16.65 6.61
N MET A 323 -2.42 16.12 5.43
CA MET A 323 -2.01 16.70 4.15
C MET A 323 -2.56 18.12 3.96
N PHE A 324 -3.79 18.36 4.38
CA PHE A 324 -4.45 19.65 4.25
C PHE A 324 -4.32 20.54 5.48
N LEU A 325 -3.84 20.02 6.60
CA LEU A 325 -3.70 20.77 7.85
C LEU A 325 -2.93 22.11 7.71
N PRO A 326 -1.82 22.18 6.94
CA PRO A 326 -1.12 23.47 6.71
C PRO A 326 -1.94 24.48 5.89
N ILE A 327 -2.93 24.03 5.12
CA ILE A 327 -3.75 24.86 4.22
C ILE A 327 -4.98 25.37 4.94
N ILE A 328 -5.68 24.47 5.66
CA ILE A 328 -6.99 24.78 6.25
C ILE A 328 -6.93 25.08 7.75
N GLY A 329 -5.82 24.79 8.41
CA GLY A 329 -5.66 24.98 9.84
C GLY A 329 -6.44 23.96 10.69
N VAL A 330 -6.15 23.95 12.00
CA VAL A 330 -6.66 22.91 12.93
C VAL A 330 -8.20 22.91 13.04
N VAL A 331 -8.83 24.09 13.04
CA VAL A 331 -10.29 24.20 13.20
C VAL A 331 -11.03 23.58 12.03
N MET A 332 -10.63 23.94 10.81
CA MET A 332 -11.24 23.40 9.59
C MET A 332 -10.92 21.91 9.38
N ASP A 333 -9.72 21.47 9.74
CA ASP A 333 -9.36 20.03 9.72
C ASP A 333 -10.26 19.23 10.67
N THR A 334 -10.54 19.78 11.86
CA THR A 334 -11.45 19.14 12.82
C THR A 334 -12.88 19.10 12.27
N LEU A 335 -13.37 20.18 11.68
CA LEU A 335 -14.71 20.25 11.07
C LEU A 335 -14.81 19.24 9.91
N MET A 336 -13.79 19.16 9.04
CA MET A 336 -13.72 18.19 7.94
C MET A 336 -13.84 16.75 8.45
N ARG A 337 -13.18 16.42 9.56
CA ARG A 337 -13.30 15.09 10.18
C ARG A 337 -14.73 14.78 10.64
N TRP A 338 -15.42 15.76 11.22
CA TRP A 338 -16.84 15.62 11.58
C TRP A 338 -17.72 15.40 10.36
N VAL A 339 -17.45 16.11 9.27
CA VAL A 339 -18.17 15.93 7.99
C VAL A 339 -17.93 14.53 7.42
N PHE A 340 -16.73 13.98 7.52
CA PHE A 340 -16.45 12.58 7.11
C PHE A 340 -17.20 11.56 7.99
N TYR A 341 -17.28 11.80 9.30
CA TYR A 341 -18.10 10.97 10.17
C TYR A 341 -19.60 11.08 9.82
N PHE A 342 -20.09 12.26 9.50
CA PHE A 342 -21.47 12.46 9.05
C PHE A 342 -21.73 11.70 7.74
N ALA A 343 -20.83 11.81 6.75
CA ALA A 343 -20.93 11.08 5.48
C ALA A 343 -21.01 9.57 5.70
N ARG A 344 -20.21 9.04 6.62
CA ARG A 344 -20.22 7.61 6.94
C ARG A 344 -21.45 7.18 7.74
N LEU A 345 -21.71 7.81 8.89
CA LEU A 345 -22.74 7.38 9.85
C LEU A 345 -24.14 7.64 9.35
N ILE A 346 -24.38 8.81 8.76
CA ILE A 346 -25.71 9.25 8.37
C ILE A 346 -26.00 8.91 6.90
N LEU A 347 -25.08 9.26 5.99
CA LEU A 347 -25.30 9.03 4.56
C LEU A 347 -24.86 7.64 4.09
N GLY A 348 -24.16 6.88 4.94
CA GLY A 348 -23.77 5.48 4.65
C GLY A 348 -22.64 5.36 3.64
N SER A 349 -21.80 6.38 3.49
CA SER A 349 -20.63 6.31 2.60
C SER A 349 -19.65 5.24 3.05
N THR A 350 -19.30 4.35 2.16
CA THR A 350 -18.34 3.26 2.41
C THR A 350 -16.89 3.69 2.21
N ASP A 351 -16.66 4.73 1.41
CA ASP A 351 -15.32 5.19 1.06
C ASP A 351 -14.68 6.08 2.14
N HIS A 352 -15.48 6.65 3.07
CA HIS A 352 -14.98 7.48 4.16
C HIS A 352 -14.46 6.61 5.31
N VAL A 353 -13.26 6.06 5.11
CA VAL A 353 -12.55 5.19 6.07
C VAL A 353 -12.07 5.97 7.29
N ILE A 354 -11.68 7.23 7.08
CA ILE A 354 -11.32 8.27 8.07
C ILE A 354 -9.95 8.05 8.70
N THR A 355 -9.63 6.86 9.20
CA THR A 355 -8.35 6.63 9.88
C THR A 355 -7.40 5.75 9.07
N GLY A 356 -6.10 6.06 9.12
CA GLY A 356 -5.07 5.25 8.47
C GLY A 356 -5.03 3.82 9.00
N TYR A 357 -5.36 3.59 10.27
CA TYR A 357 -5.41 2.26 10.86
C TYR A 357 -6.51 1.39 10.23
N LEU A 358 -7.70 1.95 10.00
CA LEU A 358 -8.78 1.24 9.30
C LEU A 358 -8.42 0.99 7.83
N ALA A 359 -7.84 1.99 7.16
CA ALA A 359 -7.37 1.86 5.79
C ALA A 359 -6.30 0.77 5.64
N GLY A 360 -5.46 0.59 6.65
CA GLY A 360 -4.39 -0.40 6.69
C GLY A 360 -4.83 -1.85 6.47
N ILE A 361 -6.14 -2.17 6.63
CA ILE A 361 -6.68 -3.53 6.45
C ILE A 361 -6.31 -4.12 5.09
N VAL A 362 -6.31 -3.31 4.02
CA VAL A 362 -5.99 -3.80 2.68
C VAL A 362 -4.55 -4.27 2.61
N TRP A 363 -3.61 -3.43 3.04
CA TRP A 363 -2.18 -3.79 3.02
C TRP A 363 -1.88 -4.96 3.93
N THR A 364 -2.50 -5.00 5.11
CA THR A 364 -2.31 -6.09 6.06
C THR A 364 -2.82 -7.40 5.47
N LYS A 365 -4.04 -7.43 4.95
CA LYS A 365 -4.57 -8.64 4.33
C LYS A 365 -3.75 -9.07 3.11
N LEU A 366 -3.43 -8.16 2.19
CA LEU A 366 -2.60 -8.47 1.02
C LEU A 366 -1.18 -8.93 1.40
N SER A 367 -0.62 -8.44 2.50
CA SER A 367 0.69 -8.85 3.00
C SER A 367 0.68 -10.22 3.65
N LEU A 368 -0.38 -10.57 4.37
CA LEU A 368 -0.43 -11.75 5.24
C LEU A 368 -1.16 -12.95 4.63
N THR A 369 -2.04 -12.72 3.66
CA THR A 369 -2.82 -13.76 2.98
C THR A 369 -1.92 -14.67 2.14
N THR A 370 -2.26 -15.96 2.03
CA THR A 370 -1.56 -16.89 1.13
C THR A 370 -1.75 -16.51 -0.33
N ASP A 371 -0.80 -16.90 -1.19
CA ASP A 371 -0.88 -16.63 -2.62
C ASP A 371 -2.17 -17.21 -3.23
N GLN A 372 -2.56 -18.41 -2.81
CA GLN A 372 -3.78 -19.07 -3.27
C GLN A 372 -5.04 -18.30 -2.89
N MET A 373 -5.09 -17.71 -1.70
CA MET A 373 -6.24 -16.90 -1.26
C MET A 373 -6.36 -15.59 -2.05
N ILE A 374 -5.23 -14.95 -2.37
CA ILE A 374 -5.24 -13.77 -3.25
C ILE A 374 -5.82 -14.15 -4.61
N ILE A 375 -5.38 -15.28 -5.18
CA ILE A 375 -5.88 -15.77 -6.46
C ILE A 375 -7.38 -16.07 -6.39
N ASN A 376 -7.80 -16.77 -5.35
CA ASN A 376 -9.20 -17.15 -5.17
C ASN A 376 -10.11 -15.92 -5.01
N SER A 377 -9.63 -14.86 -4.32
CA SER A 377 -10.35 -13.60 -4.20
C SER A 377 -10.50 -12.88 -5.54
N ILE A 378 -9.59 -13.15 -6.45
CA ILE A 378 -9.53 -12.60 -7.79
C ILE A 378 -10.42 -13.39 -8.78
N GLU A 379 -10.52 -14.71 -8.65
CA GLU A 379 -11.32 -15.57 -9.54
C GLU A 379 -12.14 -16.59 -8.74
N PRO A 380 -13.41 -16.35 -8.54
CA PRO A 380 -14.21 -17.23 -7.68
C PRO A 380 -14.42 -18.65 -8.17
N ARG A 381 -13.98 -19.13 -9.31
CA ARG A 381 -14.34 -20.50 -9.80
C ARG A 381 -13.52 -21.15 -10.92
N LYS A 382 -12.23 -20.88 -11.11
CA LYS A 382 -11.45 -21.71 -12.04
C LYS A 382 -10.16 -22.25 -11.40
N THR A 383 -10.13 -23.57 -11.26
CA THR A 383 -8.94 -24.32 -10.80
C THR A 383 -7.80 -24.23 -11.81
N GLY A 384 -6.71 -23.62 -11.42
CA GLY A 384 -5.46 -23.55 -12.20
C GLY A 384 -4.38 -22.79 -11.43
N THR A 385 -3.12 -23.08 -11.70
CA THR A 385 -2.00 -22.44 -11.01
C THR A 385 -1.92 -20.95 -11.30
N LEU A 386 -1.48 -20.16 -10.29
CA LEU A 386 -1.27 -18.68 -10.35
C LEU A 386 -0.53 -18.27 -11.65
N LEU A 387 0.48 -19.04 -12.00
CA LEU A 387 1.40 -18.80 -13.11
C LEU A 387 0.74 -18.89 -14.51
N ALA A 388 -0.26 -19.75 -14.68
CA ALA A 388 -0.95 -19.91 -15.96
C ALA A 388 -1.95 -18.77 -16.22
N LYS A 389 -2.48 -18.15 -15.18
CA LYS A 389 -3.56 -17.17 -15.25
C LYS A 389 -3.08 -15.73 -15.33
N VAL A 390 -1.87 -15.43 -14.82
CA VAL A 390 -1.21 -14.14 -15.03
C VAL A 390 -0.82 -13.94 -16.51
N LYS A 391 -0.77 -15.02 -17.31
CA LYS A 391 -0.51 -14.96 -18.77
C LYS A 391 -1.74 -14.62 -19.62
N ASP A 392 -2.93 -14.65 -19.05
CA ASP A 392 -4.13 -14.28 -19.80
C ASP A 392 -4.22 -12.77 -19.87
N HIS A 393 -4.06 -12.22 -21.09
CA HIS A 393 -4.06 -10.78 -21.38
C HIS A 393 -5.37 -10.05 -21.01
N ASP A 394 -6.36 -10.76 -20.48
CA ASP A 394 -7.60 -10.23 -19.92
C ASP A 394 -7.47 -9.89 -18.42
N ASN A 395 -6.24 -9.58 -17.98
CA ASN A 395 -5.97 -9.11 -16.61
C ASN A 395 -6.61 -7.72 -16.42
N ARG A 396 -7.90 -7.73 -16.22
CA ARG A 396 -8.66 -6.58 -15.73
C ARG A 396 -8.03 -6.17 -14.42
N LEU A 397 -7.58 -4.96 -14.38
CA LEU A 397 -6.95 -4.45 -13.21
C LEU A 397 -7.83 -4.53 -12.02
N ARG A 398 -7.30 -5.17 -11.04
CA ARG A 398 -7.94 -5.30 -9.76
C ARG A 398 -7.29 -4.34 -8.79
N ARG A 399 -8.11 -3.47 -8.29
CA ARG A 399 -7.76 -2.50 -7.27
C ARG A 399 -8.43 -2.92 -5.98
N PHE A 400 -7.62 -3.12 -4.93
CA PHE A 400 -8.11 -3.46 -3.61
C PHE A 400 -8.33 -2.18 -2.82
N GLY A 401 -9.58 -1.88 -2.50
CA GLY A 401 -9.96 -0.66 -1.79
C GLY A 401 -10.26 -0.91 -0.33
N ALA A 402 -9.78 -0.04 0.54
CA ALA A 402 -10.28 0.02 1.90
C ALA A 402 -11.67 0.64 1.91
N GLN A 403 -12.63 -0.05 2.47
CA GLN A 403 -13.97 0.46 2.73
C GLN A 403 -14.40 0.12 4.16
N VAL A 404 -15.44 0.79 4.61
CA VAL A 404 -16.02 0.59 5.94
C VAL A 404 -17.53 0.52 5.82
N ASP A 405 -18.15 -0.23 6.73
CA ASP A 405 -19.58 -0.10 6.93
C ASP A 405 -19.92 1.20 7.67
N ARG A 406 -21.21 1.46 7.84
CA ARG A 406 -21.71 2.66 8.56
C ARG A 406 -21.10 2.78 9.97
N TRP A 407 -20.85 1.68 10.64
CA TRP A 407 -20.34 1.63 12.01
C TRP A 407 -18.82 1.72 12.11
N GLY A 408 -18.13 1.63 10.97
CA GLY A 408 -16.67 1.72 10.87
C GLY A 408 -15.96 0.38 10.91
N ASN A 409 -16.67 -0.73 10.71
CA ASN A 409 -16.04 -2.04 10.52
C ASN A 409 -15.39 -2.07 9.14
N PRO A 410 -14.07 -2.26 9.06
CA PRO A 410 -13.38 -2.21 7.78
C PRO A 410 -13.51 -3.52 7.02
N TYR A 411 -13.60 -3.42 5.70
CA TYR A 411 -13.56 -4.54 4.77
C TYR A 411 -12.81 -4.15 3.49
N ILE A 412 -12.60 -5.11 2.61
CA ILE A 412 -11.88 -4.88 1.36
C ILE A 412 -12.85 -4.96 0.19
N ALA A 413 -12.93 -3.87 -0.57
CA ALA A 413 -13.64 -3.85 -1.83
C ALA A 413 -12.71 -4.26 -2.96
N LEU A 414 -13.10 -5.27 -3.73
CA LEU A 414 -12.45 -5.58 -4.99
C LEU A 414 -13.11 -4.76 -6.09
N GLN A 415 -12.38 -3.77 -6.59
CA GLN A 415 -12.84 -2.91 -7.65
C GLN A 415 -12.25 -3.38 -8.97
N ILE A 416 -13.12 -3.58 -9.97
CA ILE A 416 -12.71 -3.74 -11.35
C ILE A 416 -12.63 -2.33 -11.93
N TRP A 417 -11.45 -1.94 -12.37
CA TRP A 417 -11.17 -0.54 -12.70
C TRP A 417 -11.83 -0.04 -13.98
N ASP A 418 -12.32 -0.92 -14.85
CA ASP A 418 -12.99 -0.51 -16.09
C ASP A 418 -14.19 -1.39 -16.44
N PRO A 419 -15.40 -0.84 -16.41
CA PRO A 419 -16.59 -1.52 -16.94
C PRO A 419 -16.70 -1.45 -18.47
N HIS A 420 -15.89 -0.65 -19.20
CA HIS A 420 -16.05 -0.41 -20.62
C HIS A 420 -14.82 -0.88 -21.44
N LEU A 421 -14.97 -1.99 -22.15
CA LEU A 421 -13.94 -2.65 -22.97
C LEU A 421 -13.21 -1.74 -23.99
N LYS A 422 -13.77 -0.59 -24.39
CA LYS A 422 -13.12 0.32 -25.35
C LYS A 422 -11.91 1.05 -24.76
N GLU A 423 -11.86 1.25 -23.45
CA GLU A 423 -10.76 1.92 -22.77
C GLU A 423 -9.59 0.99 -22.46
N THR A 424 -9.78 -0.33 -22.54
CA THR A 424 -8.74 -1.33 -22.23
C THR A 424 -7.53 -1.22 -23.13
N THR A 425 -7.73 -1.06 -24.46
CA THR A 425 -6.63 -0.94 -25.42
C THR A 425 -5.82 0.34 -25.16
N GLN A 426 -6.52 1.47 -25.01
CA GLN A 426 -5.89 2.75 -24.72
C GLN A 426 -5.06 2.71 -23.43
N ARG A 427 -5.57 2.07 -22.41
CA ARG A 427 -4.88 1.92 -21.12
C ARG A 427 -3.62 1.05 -21.24
N ILE A 428 -3.65 -0.03 -22.02
CA ILE A 428 -2.47 -0.86 -22.25
C ILE A 428 -1.39 -0.05 -23.01
N ASP A 429 -1.80 0.79 -23.95
CA ASP A 429 -0.87 1.65 -24.67
C ASP A 429 -0.27 2.72 -23.75
N ASP A 430 -1.09 3.34 -22.89
CA ASP A 430 -0.63 4.30 -21.87
C ASP A 430 0.34 3.66 -20.88
N GLN A 431 0.04 2.45 -20.46
CA GLN A 431 0.88 1.67 -19.56
C GLN A 431 2.25 1.37 -20.18
N ARG A 432 2.29 0.91 -21.44
CA ARG A 432 3.54 0.64 -22.16
C ARG A 432 4.34 1.91 -22.37
N LEU A 433 3.69 2.97 -22.85
CA LEU A 433 4.31 4.28 -23.03
C LEU A 433 4.98 4.77 -21.74
N LEU A 434 4.26 4.69 -20.62
CA LEU A 434 4.71 5.17 -19.32
C LEU A 434 5.87 4.33 -18.77
N ILE A 435 5.80 3.00 -18.87
CA ILE A 435 6.88 2.11 -18.43
C ILE A 435 8.14 2.35 -19.23
N ASP A 436 8.04 2.41 -20.57
CA ASP A 436 9.19 2.69 -21.43
C ASP A 436 9.80 4.08 -21.15
N TYR A 437 8.95 5.04 -20.79
CA TYR A 437 9.39 6.38 -20.41
C TYR A 437 10.16 6.35 -19.08
N CYS A 438 9.59 5.70 -18.06
CA CYS A 438 10.21 5.57 -16.73
C CYS A 438 11.53 4.79 -16.82
N ASP A 439 11.62 3.72 -17.63
CA ASP A 439 12.86 2.97 -17.84
C ASP A 439 13.97 3.87 -18.40
N ARG A 440 13.68 4.59 -19.49
CA ARG A 440 14.68 5.50 -20.10
C ARG A 440 15.12 6.59 -19.13
N LYS A 441 14.18 7.17 -18.39
CA LYS A 441 14.46 8.25 -17.41
C LYS A 441 15.30 7.72 -16.24
N ALA A 442 14.94 6.58 -15.68
CA ALA A 442 15.67 5.91 -14.61
C ALA A 442 17.11 5.58 -15.04
N ASP A 443 17.29 5.00 -16.23
CA ASP A 443 18.62 4.66 -16.75
C ASP A 443 19.49 5.90 -17.01
N ALA A 444 18.88 6.99 -17.47
CA ALA A 444 19.59 8.26 -17.65
C ALA A 444 20.08 8.84 -16.33
N LEU A 445 19.22 8.83 -15.29
CA LEU A 445 19.58 9.32 -13.96
C LEU A 445 20.64 8.44 -13.28
N MET A 446 20.55 7.12 -13.39
CA MET A 446 21.56 6.23 -12.85
C MET A 446 22.92 6.44 -13.49
N ARG A 447 23.00 6.62 -14.83
CA ARG A 447 24.26 6.96 -15.50
C ARG A 447 24.82 8.31 -15.07
N PHE A 448 23.97 9.32 -14.92
CA PHE A 448 24.35 10.65 -14.47
C PHE A 448 25.00 10.61 -13.07
N TRP A 449 24.35 9.96 -12.11
CA TRP A 449 24.86 9.86 -10.75
C TRP A 449 26.10 8.97 -10.64
N ALA A 450 26.21 7.88 -11.40
CA ALA A 450 27.42 7.06 -11.46
C ALA A 450 28.62 7.84 -11.96
N SER A 451 28.44 8.72 -12.96
CA SER A 451 29.52 9.57 -13.48
C SER A 451 29.91 10.74 -12.56
N SER A 452 29.01 11.14 -11.65
CA SER A 452 29.24 12.25 -10.71
C SER A 452 29.95 11.80 -9.42
N SER A 453 29.99 10.48 -9.18
CA SER A 453 30.62 9.87 -7.99
C SER A 453 32.03 9.35 -8.25
N SER A 454 32.51 9.42 -9.51
CA SER A 454 33.88 9.13 -9.95
C SER A 454 34.71 10.41 -10.03
#